data_db76672d89da81876bd36c8829676ec4
#
_entry.id   db76672d89da81876bd36c8829676ec4
#
_cell.length_a   1.000
_cell.length_b   1.000
_cell.length_c   1.000
_cell.angle_alpha   90.00
_cell.angle_beta   90.00
_cell.angle_gamma   90.00
#
_symmetry.space_group_name_H-M   'P 1'
#
loop_
_entity.id
_entity.type
_entity.pdbx_description
1 polymer ?
#
loop_
_entity_poly.entity_id
_entity_poly.type
_entity_poly.pdbx_seq_one_letter_code
_entity_poly.pdbx_strand_id
1 'polypeptide(L)'
;LLTFNKKDCIEFARKNNVKTAKSILLDKSTNISIEKIEEELGFPLFVKANNSGSSFGISKVYNAKKLKIAIKKSFDFDDQVLVEQFLDGMEVSVGVMYYNNEVKVFGITEIVTSNDFFDYEAKYEGIHEEITPARITKIQKEKVEKVAKDIYIKLNMNGFSRSDFIFIKDEPYLLEVNSIPGMTEHSIFPKQVKMNNISLKKLFSFMIEDTL
;
A
#
# COMPACT_ATOMS: atom_id res chain seq x y z
N LEU A 1 10.51 6.92 -8.60
CA LEU A 1 9.54 8.03 -8.65
C LEU A 1 8.11 7.55 -8.85
N LEU A 2 7.86 6.54 -9.69
CA LEU A 2 6.52 6.02 -9.98
C LEU A 2 5.79 5.52 -8.71
N THR A 3 6.48 4.86 -7.80
CA THR A 3 5.90 4.34 -6.54
C THR A 3 5.61 5.43 -5.50
N PHE A 4 6.21 6.62 -5.63
CA PHE A 4 5.98 7.74 -4.74
C PHE A 4 4.70 8.51 -5.08
N ASN A 5 4.39 8.64 -6.37
CA ASN A 5 3.12 9.21 -6.84
C ASN A 5 2.03 8.13 -6.81
N LYS A 6 1.08 8.25 -5.87
CA LYS A 6 0.03 7.24 -5.67
C LYS A 6 -0.82 7.02 -6.91
N LYS A 7 -1.21 8.10 -7.58
CA LYS A 7 -2.04 8.02 -8.79
C LYS A 7 -1.32 7.31 -9.92
N ASP A 8 -0.07 7.66 -10.20
CA ASP A 8 0.71 7.05 -11.25
C ASP A 8 0.96 5.56 -10.98
N CYS A 9 1.23 5.21 -9.71
CA CYS A 9 1.41 3.82 -9.29
C CYS A 9 0.13 2.99 -9.51
N ILE A 10 -1.03 3.53 -9.11
CA ILE A 10 -2.33 2.89 -9.29
C ILE A 10 -2.67 2.74 -10.77
N GLU A 11 -2.43 3.75 -11.60
CA GLU A 11 -2.69 3.67 -13.05
C GLU A 11 -1.78 2.67 -13.73
N PHE A 12 -0.50 2.63 -13.35
CA PHE A 12 0.43 1.61 -13.83
C PHE A 12 -0.06 0.20 -13.46
N ALA A 13 -0.49 0.00 -12.22
CA ALA A 13 -1.03 -1.27 -11.75
C ALA A 13 -2.26 -1.69 -12.58
N ARG A 14 -3.22 -0.78 -12.80
CA ARG A 14 -4.43 -1.03 -13.62
C ARG A 14 -4.09 -1.40 -15.06
N LYS A 15 -3.16 -0.69 -15.70
CA LYS A 15 -2.69 -0.99 -17.06
C LYS A 15 -2.05 -2.37 -17.15
N ASN A 16 -1.59 -2.91 -16.03
CA ASN A 16 -1.01 -4.24 -15.91
C ASN A 16 -1.97 -5.28 -15.31
N ASN A 17 -3.29 -5.03 -15.37
CA ASN A 17 -4.36 -5.91 -14.89
C ASN A 17 -4.32 -6.21 -13.39
N VAL A 18 -3.73 -5.33 -12.58
CA VAL A 18 -3.77 -5.40 -11.13
C VAL A 18 -4.99 -4.60 -10.63
N LYS A 19 -5.82 -5.24 -9.81
CA LYS A 19 -6.99 -4.59 -9.23
C LYS A 19 -6.58 -3.53 -8.21
N THR A 20 -7.27 -2.39 -8.22
CA THR A 20 -7.09 -1.27 -7.28
C THR A 20 -8.43 -0.65 -6.95
N ALA A 21 -8.53 0.13 -5.89
CA ALA A 21 -9.71 0.92 -5.58
C ALA A 21 -10.01 1.92 -6.70
N LYS A 22 -11.29 2.21 -6.96
CA LYS A 22 -11.65 3.35 -7.83
C LYS A 22 -11.14 4.64 -7.20
N SER A 23 -10.66 5.58 -8.01
CA SER A 23 -10.05 6.81 -7.51
C SER A 23 -10.20 7.97 -8.47
N ILE A 24 -10.30 9.17 -7.91
CA ILE A 24 -10.32 10.45 -8.62
C ILE A 24 -9.16 11.29 -8.11
N LEU A 25 -8.33 11.79 -9.04
CA LEU A 25 -7.29 12.76 -8.74
C LEU A 25 -7.85 14.17 -8.84
N LEU A 26 -7.58 14.97 -7.83
CA LEU A 26 -7.95 16.38 -7.76
C LEU A 26 -6.67 17.21 -7.77
N ASP A 27 -6.65 18.23 -8.58
CA ASP A 27 -5.61 19.24 -8.59
C ASP A 27 -6.12 20.51 -7.91
N LYS A 28 -5.26 21.26 -7.24
CA LYS A 28 -5.61 22.47 -6.48
C LYS A 28 -6.28 23.55 -7.34
N SER A 29 -6.00 23.55 -8.64
CA SER A 29 -6.61 24.43 -9.63
C SER A 29 -7.95 23.95 -10.16
N THR A 30 -8.32 22.70 -9.89
CA THR A 30 -9.52 22.06 -10.43
C THR A 30 -10.76 22.45 -9.63
N ASN A 31 -11.83 22.86 -10.30
CA ASN A 31 -13.12 23.04 -9.64
C ASN A 31 -13.74 21.66 -9.32
N ILE A 32 -13.91 21.38 -8.03
CA ILE A 32 -14.25 20.05 -7.52
C ILE A 32 -15.73 19.97 -7.28
N SER A 33 -16.44 19.10 -8.02
CA SER A 33 -17.82 18.74 -7.70
C SER A 33 -17.83 17.59 -6.69
N ILE A 34 -18.26 17.89 -5.48
CA ILE A 34 -18.42 16.89 -4.41
C ILE A 34 -19.48 15.87 -4.78
N GLU A 35 -20.57 16.31 -5.41
CA GLU A 35 -21.68 15.48 -5.86
C GLU A 35 -21.21 14.46 -6.90
N LYS A 36 -20.35 14.86 -7.83
CA LYS A 36 -19.79 13.95 -8.83
C LYS A 36 -18.88 12.90 -8.20
N ILE A 37 -18.08 13.28 -7.20
CA ILE A 37 -17.23 12.32 -6.47
C ILE A 37 -18.10 11.30 -5.74
N GLU A 38 -19.16 11.74 -5.08
CA GLU A 38 -20.11 10.87 -4.37
C GLU A 38 -20.83 9.91 -5.35
N GLU A 39 -21.24 10.40 -6.51
CA GLU A 39 -21.89 9.57 -7.54
C GLU A 39 -20.96 8.48 -8.10
N GLU A 40 -19.68 8.80 -8.35
CA GLU A 40 -18.73 7.87 -8.95
C GLU A 40 -18.14 6.85 -7.96
N LEU A 41 -17.88 7.27 -6.71
CA LEU A 41 -17.14 6.46 -5.75
C LEU A 41 -17.99 5.93 -4.59
N GLY A 42 -19.07 6.64 -4.20
CA GLY A 42 -19.86 6.33 -3.00
C GLY A 42 -19.09 6.57 -1.69
N PHE A 43 -19.79 6.53 -0.55
CA PHE A 43 -19.14 6.57 0.77
C PHE A 43 -19.07 5.17 1.40
N PRO A 44 -18.10 4.90 2.30
CA PRO A 44 -17.03 5.79 2.75
C PRO A 44 -15.91 5.96 1.71
N LEU A 45 -15.13 7.06 1.85
CA LEU A 45 -14.01 7.40 0.98
C LEU A 45 -12.74 7.64 1.79
N PHE A 46 -11.59 7.38 1.15
CA PHE A 46 -10.30 7.89 1.60
C PHE A 46 -9.90 9.13 0.81
N VAL A 47 -9.37 10.13 1.52
CA VAL A 47 -8.76 11.33 0.95
C VAL A 47 -7.30 11.33 1.35
N LYS A 48 -6.39 11.44 0.38
CA LYS A 48 -4.94 11.31 0.58
C LYS A 48 -4.18 12.37 -0.23
N ALA A 49 -3.12 12.93 0.32
CA ALA A 49 -2.13 13.66 -0.49
C ALA A 49 -1.48 12.68 -1.48
N ASN A 50 -1.35 13.07 -2.76
CA ASN A 50 -0.90 12.17 -3.83
C ASN A 50 0.58 11.80 -3.70
N ASN A 51 1.44 12.77 -3.34
CA ASN A 51 2.90 12.62 -3.24
C ASN A 51 3.38 12.69 -1.78
N SER A 52 2.74 11.97 -0.86
CA SER A 52 3.16 11.93 0.55
C SER A 52 3.34 10.49 1.03
N GLY A 53 4.21 10.33 2.03
CA GLY A 53 4.47 9.06 2.72
C GLY A 53 3.86 9.01 4.11
N SER A 54 4.09 7.90 4.84
CA SER A 54 3.77 7.72 6.27
C SER A 54 2.34 8.06 6.68
N SER A 55 1.37 7.88 5.79
CA SER A 55 -0.06 8.19 6.03
C SER A 55 -0.38 9.65 6.41
N PHE A 56 0.54 10.60 6.16
CA PHE A 56 0.26 12.02 6.37
C PHE A 56 -0.85 12.51 5.44
N GLY A 57 -1.80 13.27 6.02
CA GLY A 57 -2.90 13.86 5.26
C GLY A 57 -3.97 12.86 4.81
N ILE A 58 -3.97 11.62 5.31
CA ILE A 58 -5.03 10.64 5.05
C ILE A 58 -6.23 10.90 5.95
N SER A 59 -7.43 10.83 5.38
CA SER A 59 -8.68 10.91 6.11
C SER A 59 -9.70 9.93 5.54
N LYS A 60 -10.40 9.16 6.39
CA LYS A 60 -11.58 8.39 6.02
C LYS A 60 -12.82 9.25 6.26
N VAL A 61 -13.68 9.34 5.27
CA VAL A 61 -14.84 10.24 5.29
C VAL A 61 -16.13 9.51 4.91
N TYR A 62 -17.24 9.88 5.56
CA TYR A 62 -18.51 9.17 5.48
C TYR A 62 -19.65 10.00 4.86
N ASN A 63 -19.37 11.26 4.50
CA ASN A 63 -20.36 12.15 3.89
C ASN A 63 -19.70 13.34 3.18
N ALA A 64 -20.49 14.01 2.34
CA ALA A 64 -20.06 15.15 1.53
C ALA A 64 -19.44 16.31 2.35
N LYS A 65 -20.00 16.61 3.54
CA LYS A 65 -19.47 17.69 4.40
C LYS A 65 -18.06 17.37 4.88
N LYS A 66 -17.82 16.13 5.34
CA LYS A 66 -16.50 15.68 5.77
C LYS A 66 -15.51 15.56 4.59
N LEU A 67 -15.99 15.12 3.42
CA LEU A 67 -15.20 15.05 2.20
C LEU A 67 -14.61 16.42 1.84
N LYS A 68 -15.42 17.47 1.81
CA LYS A 68 -14.96 18.84 1.51
C LYS A 68 -13.88 19.33 2.48
N ILE A 69 -14.01 19.03 3.78
CA ILE A 69 -13.02 19.39 4.80
C ILE A 69 -11.72 18.60 4.61
N ALA A 70 -11.81 17.29 4.36
CA ALA A 70 -10.66 16.42 4.18
C ALA A 70 -9.86 16.79 2.93
N ILE A 71 -10.51 17.10 1.81
CA ILE A 71 -9.85 17.57 0.58
C ILE A 71 -9.06 18.85 0.87
N LYS A 72 -9.71 19.84 1.51
CA LYS A 72 -9.03 21.10 1.87
C LYS A 72 -7.80 20.85 2.74
N LYS A 73 -7.93 20.02 3.78
CA LYS A 73 -6.81 19.63 4.67
C LYS A 73 -5.69 18.91 3.91
N SER A 74 -6.03 18.01 2.98
CA SER A 74 -5.02 17.29 2.19
C SER A 74 -4.24 18.20 1.25
N PHE A 75 -4.84 19.29 0.75
CA PHE A 75 -4.15 20.31 -0.02
C PHE A 75 -3.14 21.16 0.78
N ASP A 76 -3.12 21.06 2.10
CA ASP A 76 -2.07 21.66 2.93
C ASP A 76 -0.74 20.87 2.82
N PHE A 77 -0.81 19.61 2.34
CA PHE A 77 0.34 18.70 2.23
C PHE A 77 0.82 18.50 0.78
N ASP A 78 -0.05 18.71 -0.23
CA ASP A 78 0.27 18.46 -1.63
C ASP A 78 -0.67 19.27 -2.53
N ASP A 79 -0.22 19.63 -3.72
CA ASP A 79 -1.05 20.30 -4.73
C ASP A 79 -1.99 19.30 -5.46
N GLN A 80 -1.82 18.01 -5.22
CA GLN A 80 -2.65 16.94 -5.75
C GLN A 80 -3.22 16.08 -4.62
N VAL A 81 -4.52 15.83 -4.67
CA VAL A 81 -5.26 15.02 -3.70
C VAL A 81 -5.92 13.85 -4.41
N LEU A 82 -5.67 12.64 -3.92
CA LEU A 82 -6.31 11.43 -4.40
C LEU A 82 -7.50 11.08 -3.49
N VAL A 83 -8.69 10.97 -4.09
CA VAL A 83 -9.90 10.47 -3.43
C VAL A 83 -10.15 9.05 -3.91
N GLU A 84 -10.26 8.11 -2.99
CA GLU A 84 -10.40 6.69 -3.28
C GLU A 84 -11.60 6.06 -2.59
N GLN A 85 -12.24 5.13 -3.27
CA GLN A 85 -13.26 4.27 -2.70
C GLN A 85 -12.67 3.45 -1.53
N PHE A 86 -13.39 3.38 -0.42
CA PHE A 86 -13.03 2.48 0.67
C PHE A 86 -13.21 1.02 0.23
N LEU A 87 -12.21 0.22 0.50
CA LEU A 87 -12.26 -1.23 0.31
C LEU A 87 -12.44 -1.88 1.69
N ASP A 88 -13.58 -2.52 1.90
CA ASP A 88 -13.89 -3.24 3.13
C ASP A 88 -13.35 -4.67 3.05
N GLY A 89 -12.19 -4.91 3.66
CA GLY A 89 -11.53 -6.21 3.58
C GLY A 89 -10.30 -6.34 4.48
N MET A 90 -9.65 -7.48 4.38
CA MET A 90 -8.43 -7.78 5.15
C MET A 90 -7.23 -7.13 4.48
N GLU A 91 -6.51 -6.30 5.24
CA GLU A 91 -5.26 -5.70 4.79
C GLU A 91 -4.08 -6.63 5.00
N VAL A 92 -3.25 -6.78 3.97
CA VAL A 92 -2.02 -7.56 4.03
C VAL A 92 -0.86 -6.82 3.39
N SER A 93 0.33 -7.03 3.91
CA SER A 93 1.59 -6.46 3.45
C SER A 93 2.52 -7.55 2.96
N VAL A 94 2.98 -7.45 1.71
CA VAL A 94 3.76 -8.50 1.02
C VAL A 94 5.17 -8.01 0.71
N GLY A 95 6.17 -8.64 1.31
CA GLY A 95 7.58 -8.34 1.04
C GLY A 95 8.10 -9.13 -0.15
N VAL A 96 8.68 -8.44 -1.12
CA VAL A 96 9.24 -9.03 -2.34
C VAL A 96 10.65 -8.52 -2.57
N MET A 97 11.52 -9.41 -3.06
CA MET A 97 12.90 -9.06 -3.41
C MET A 97 13.42 -10.00 -4.48
N TYR A 98 14.31 -9.50 -5.34
CA TYR A 98 15.17 -10.35 -6.17
C TYR A 98 16.24 -10.97 -5.27
N TYR A 99 16.26 -12.30 -5.19
CA TYR A 99 17.14 -13.01 -4.28
C TYR A 99 17.50 -14.38 -4.85
N ASN A 100 18.80 -14.71 -4.94
CA ASN A 100 19.31 -15.96 -5.52
C ASN A 100 18.76 -16.24 -6.93
N ASN A 101 18.85 -15.25 -7.81
CA ASN A 101 18.43 -15.30 -9.23
C ASN A 101 16.92 -15.51 -9.46
N GLU A 102 16.10 -15.21 -8.48
CA GLU A 102 14.64 -15.26 -8.62
C GLU A 102 13.95 -14.11 -7.87
N VAL A 103 12.77 -13.71 -8.36
CA VAL A 103 11.89 -12.82 -7.60
C VAL A 103 11.15 -13.63 -6.56
N LYS A 104 11.43 -13.37 -5.28
CA LYS A 104 10.94 -14.13 -4.13
C LYS A 104 10.03 -13.29 -3.23
N VAL A 105 8.90 -13.88 -2.81
CA VAL A 105 8.11 -13.35 -1.70
C VAL A 105 8.71 -13.84 -0.38
N PHE A 106 9.07 -12.91 0.49
CA PHE A 106 9.66 -13.20 1.80
C PHE A 106 8.63 -13.46 2.88
N GLY A 107 7.43 -12.95 2.71
CA GLY A 107 6.33 -13.19 3.63
C GLY A 107 5.12 -12.32 3.33
N ILE A 108 4.02 -12.69 3.98
CA ILE A 108 2.77 -11.96 3.98
C ILE A 108 2.42 -11.69 5.44
N THR A 109 2.21 -10.42 5.77
CA THR A 109 1.82 -9.96 7.09
C THR A 109 0.40 -9.40 7.03
N GLU A 110 -0.48 -9.88 7.88
CA GLU A 110 -1.81 -9.31 8.08
C GLU A 110 -1.72 -8.09 8.98
N ILE A 111 -2.39 -7.01 8.61
CA ILE A 111 -2.49 -5.79 9.39
C ILE A 111 -3.87 -5.76 10.04
N VAL A 112 -3.90 -5.84 11.36
CA VAL A 112 -5.14 -5.77 12.15
C VAL A 112 -5.12 -4.44 12.90
N THR A 113 -6.13 -3.62 12.68
CA THR A 113 -6.29 -2.36 13.42
C THR A 113 -7.63 -2.34 14.12
N SER A 114 -7.65 -1.85 15.35
CA SER A 114 -8.90 -1.56 16.08
C SER A 114 -9.51 -0.21 15.68
N ASN A 115 -8.73 0.62 14.98
CA ASN A 115 -9.20 1.89 14.45
C ASN A 115 -9.97 1.68 13.16
N ASP A 116 -10.73 2.71 12.75
CA ASP A 116 -11.47 2.74 11.49
C ASP A 116 -10.59 2.47 10.24
N PHE A 117 -9.28 2.72 10.36
CA PHE A 117 -8.26 2.41 9.35
C PHE A 117 -6.84 2.52 9.94
N PHE A 118 -5.84 2.04 9.20
CA PHE A 118 -4.43 2.06 9.58
C PHE A 118 -3.81 3.43 9.30
N ASP A 119 -4.08 4.41 10.17
CA ASP A 119 -3.56 5.78 10.08
C ASP A 119 -2.17 5.95 10.73
N TYR A 120 -1.74 7.21 10.83
CA TYR A 120 -0.46 7.54 11.46
C TYR A 120 -0.43 7.15 12.95
N GLU A 121 -1.51 7.40 13.69
CA GLU A 121 -1.60 7.06 15.11
C GLU A 121 -1.56 5.54 15.31
N ALA A 122 -2.30 4.79 14.48
CA ALA A 122 -2.26 3.34 14.50
C ALA A 122 -0.85 2.80 14.21
N LYS A 123 -0.10 3.42 13.30
CA LYS A 123 1.27 3.00 12.95
C LYS A 123 2.29 3.21 14.06
N TYR A 124 2.18 4.29 14.82
CA TYR A 124 3.24 4.71 15.76
C TYR A 124 2.83 4.62 17.23
N GLU A 125 1.55 4.56 17.55
CA GLU A 125 1.03 4.48 18.93
C GLU A 125 0.66 3.05 19.37
N GLY A 126 0.96 2.04 18.54
CA GLY A 126 0.81 0.63 18.91
C GLY A 126 -0.64 0.11 18.94
N ILE A 127 -1.58 0.79 18.25
CA ILE A 127 -3.00 0.41 18.16
C ILE A 127 -3.25 -0.60 17.01
N HIS A 128 -2.21 -1.26 16.54
CA HIS A 128 -2.32 -2.26 15.48
C HIS A 128 -1.53 -3.52 15.82
N GLU A 129 -1.96 -4.62 15.26
CA GLU A 129 -1.27 -5.91 15.34
C GLU A 129 -0.79 -6.33 13.95
N GLU A 130 0.47 -6.73 13.87
CA GLU A 130 1.09 -7.28 12.66
C GLU A 130 1.27 -8.78 12.84
N ILE A 131 0.47 -9.57 12.14
CA ILE A 131 0.47 -11.03 12.25
C ILE A 131 1.21 -11.63 11.06
N THR A 132 2.36 -12.24 11.33
CA THR A 132 3.18 -12.91 10.33
C THR A 132 3.45 -14.36 10.72
N PRO A 133 3.06 -15.36 9.93
CA PRO A 133 2.37 -15.27 8.63
C PRO A 133 0.92 -14.82 8.76
N ALA A 134 0.41 -14.15 7.71
CA ALA A 134 -0.98 -13.72 7.64
C ALA A 134 -1.96 -14.91 7.71
N ARG A 135 -3.12 -14.72 8.33
CA ARG A 135 -4.18 -15.73 8.49
C ARG A 135 -5.07 -15.78 7.24
N ILE A 136 -4.48 -16.14 6.11
CA ILE A 136 -5.15 -16.18 4.80
C ILE A 136 -5.26 -17.61 4.27
N THR A 137 -6.23 -17.84 3.36
CA THR A 137 -6.38 -19.12 2.69
C THR A 137 -5.25 -19.38 1.70
N LYS A 138 -5.07 -20.65 1.30
CA LYS A 138 -4.10 -21.02 0.27
C LYS A 138 -4.38 -20.29 -1.05
N ILE A 139 -5.63 -20.14 -1.43
CA ILE A 139 -6.04 -19.43 -2.66
C ILE A 139 -5.65 -17.95 -2.60
N GLN A 140 -5.93 -17.28 -1.48
CA GLN A 140 -5.54 -15.90 -1.27
C GLN A 140 -4.02 -15.71 -1.32
N LYS A 141 -3.28 -16.62 -0.66
CA LYS A 141 -1.82 -16.62 -0.66
C LYS A 141 -1.27 -16.70 -2.09
N GLU A 142 -1.68 -17.71 -2.86
CA GLU A 142 -1.22 -17.93 -4.23
C GLU A 142 -1.51 -16.71 -5.12
N LYS A 143 -2.70 -16.10 -4.99
CA LYS A 143 -3.09 -14.92 -5.76
C LYS A 143 -2.24 -13.70 -5.42
N VAL A 144 -2.11 -13.38 -4.13
CA VAL A 144 -1.38 -12.17 -3.73
C VAL A 144 0.12 -12.28 -3.98
N GLU A 145 0.71 -13.47 -3.78
CA GLU A 145 2.12 -13.71 -4.12
C GLU A 145 2.39 -13.52 -5.62
N LYS A 146 1.49 -14.04 -6.47
CA LYS A 146 1.57 -13.85 -7.92
C LYS A 146 1.50 -12.37 -8.28
N VAL A 147 0.48 -11.64 -7.79
CA VAL A 147 0.30 -10.22 -8.11
C VAL A 147 1.47 -9.38 -7.60
N ALA A 148 1.96 -9.65 -6.38
CA ALA A 148 3.10 -8.93 -5.82
C ALA A 148 4.40 -9.15 -6.62
N LYS A 149 4.67 -10.37 -7.08
CA LYS A 149 5.80 -10.67 -7.99
C LYS A 149 5.62 -9.99 -9.34
N ASP A 150 4.44 -10.09 -9.93
CA ASP A 150 4.14 -9.51 -11.24
C ASP A 150 4.34 -7.99 -11.23
N ILE A 151 3.87 -7.28 -10.20
CA ILE A 151 4.03 -5.83 -10.09
C ILE A 151 5.50 -5.44 -9.84
N TYR A 152 6.23 -6.21 -9.02
CA TYR A 152 7.66 -6.02 -8.78
C TYR A 152 8.46 -6.09 -10.09
N ILE A 153 8.23 -7.14 -10.88
CA ILE A 153 8.90 -7.34 -12.17
C ILE A 153 8.54 -6.23 -13.17
N LYS A 154 7.27 -5.89 -13.29
CA LYS A 154 6.78 -4.88 -14.23
C LYS A 154 7.25 -3.47 -13.90
N LEU A 155 7.42 -3.16 -12.60
CA LEU A 155 8.04 -1.91 -12.14
C LEU A 155 9.56 -1.91 -12.33
N ASN A 156 10.15 -3.01 -12.83
CA ASN A 156 11.60 -3.18 -12.96
C ASN A 156 12.34 -2.86 -11.67
N MET A 157 11.83 -3.40 -10.57
CA MET A 157 12.40 -3.12 -9.24
C MET A 157 13.65 -3.95 -9.00
N ASN A 158 14.62 -3.36 -8.31
CA ASN A 158 15.80 -4.02 -7.79
C ASN A 158 15.81 -3.94 -6.26
N GLY A 159 16.47 -4.89 -5.61
CA GLY A 159 16.50 -4.96 -4.15
C GLY A 159 15.14 -5.39 -3.57
N PHE A 160 14.77 -4.83 -2.45
CA PHE A 160 13.54 -5.20 -1.73
C PHE A 160 12.43 -4.16 -1.91
N SER A 161 11.20 -4.63 -1.81
CA SER A 161 10.00 -3.81 -1.81
C SER A 161 8.94 -4.40 -0.89
N ARG A 162 7.94 -3.59 -0.55
CA ARG A 162 6.74 -4.03 0.14
C ARG A 162 5.51 -3.49 -0.58
N SER A 163 4.63 -4.40 -0.97
CA SER A 163 3.37 -4.04 -1.59
C SER A 163 2.24 -4.32 -0.62
N ASP A 164 1.35 -3.35 -0.44
CA ASP A 164 0.24 -3.43 0.49
C ASP A 164 -1.07 -3.66 -0.29
N PHE A 165 -1.88 -4.62 0.17
CA PHE A 165 -3.10 -5.06 -0.50
C PHE A 165 -4.27 -5.14 0.48
N ILE A 166 -5.50 -5.00 -0.06
CA ILE A 166 -6.73 -5.41 0.64
C ILE A 166 -7.38 -6.55 -0.12
N PHE A 167 -7.74 -7.61 0.59
CA PHE A 167 -8.55 -8.68 0.04
C PHE A 167 -10.03 -8.31 0.07
N ILE A 168 -10.65 -8.26 -1.11
CA ILE A 168 -12.12 -8.27 -1.23
C ILE A 168 -12.52 -9.68 -1.62
N LYS A 169 -13.06 -10.42 -0.69
CA LYS A 169 -13.21 -11.89 -0.80
C LYS A 169 -11.83 -12.54 -1.01
N ASP A 170 -11.62 -13.22 -2.14
CA ASP A 170 -10.36 -13.87 -2.49
C ASP A 170 -9.51 -13.09 -3.50
N GLU A 171 -9.84 -11.82 -3.77
CA GLU A 171 -9.14 -11.01 -4.75
C GLU A 171 -8.30 -9.91 -4.09
N PRO A 172 -6.97 -9.88 -4.33
CA PRO A 172 -6.11 -8.84 -3.81
C PRO A 172 -6.25 -7.55 -4.63
N TYR A 173 -6.53 -6.45 -3.96
CA TYR A 173 -6.53 -5.09 -4.51
C TYR A 173 -5.30 -4.35 -4.00
N LEU A 174 -4.45 -3.87 -4.91
CA LEU A 174 -3.25 -3.12 -4.55
C LEU A 174 -3.63 -1.75 -3.97
N LEU A 175 -3.04 -1.42 -2.82
CA LEU A 175 -3.12 -0.10 -2.21
C LEU A 175 -1.93 0.77 -2.59
N GLU A 176 -0.72 0.27 -2.37
CA GLU A 176 0.52 0.98 -2.66
C GLU A 176 1.72 0.03 -2.81
N VAL A 177 2.79 0.53 -3.41
CA VAL A 177 4.09 -0.15 -3.48
C VAL A 177 5.13 0.72 -2.80
N ASN A 178 5.75 0.19 -1.74
CA ASN A 178 6.81 0.83 -1.00
C ASN A 178 8.17 0.33 -1.52
N SER A 179 8.87 1.18 -2.26
CA SER A 179 10.22 0.85 -2.79
C SER A 179 11.33 0.99 -1.75
N ILE A 180 11.07 1.69 -0.64
CA ILE A 180 12.00 1.84 0.48
C ILE A 180 11.23 1.58 1.78
N PRO A 181 10.85 0.32 2.05
CA PRO A 181 10.16 -0.03 3.30
C PRO A 181 11.07 0.12 4.50
N GLY A 182 10.47 0.28 5.68
CA GLY A 182 11.21 0.33 6.95
C GLY A 182 12.08 -0.91 7.17
N MET A 183 13.30 -0.71 7.69
CA MET A 183 14.31 -1.75 7.88
C MET A 183 14.79 -1.87 9.32
N THR A 184 14.05 -1.34 10.29
CA THR A 184 14.30 -1.61 11.72
C THR A 184 13.88 -3.04 12.07
N GLU A 185 14.38 -3.59 13.18
CA GLU A 185 14.03 -4.95 13.63
C GLU A 185 12.51 -5.15 13.84
N HIS A 186 11.79 -4.06 14.11
CA HIS A 186 10.34 -4.06 14.32
C HIS A 186 9.54 -3.85 13.02
N SER A 187 10.20 -3.54 11.91
CA SER A 187 9.53 -3.33 10.63
C SER A 187 9.05 -4.64 10.01
N ILE A 188 8.00 -4.57 9.20
CA ILE A 188 7.34 -5.74 8.58
C ILE A 188 8.31 -6.55 7.72
N PHE A 189 9.05 -5.91 6.80
CA PHE A 189 9.92 -6.64 5.88
C PHE A 189 11.05 -7.40 6.61
N PRO A 190 11.80 -6.83 7.57
CA PRO A 190 12.73 -7.57 8.42
C PRO A 190 12.13 -8.76 9.16
N LYS A 191 10.90 -8.64 9.69
CA LYS A 191 10.20 -9.78 10.32
C LYS A 191 9.95 -10.91 9.31
N GLN A 192 9.51 -10.57 8.10
CA GLN A 192 9.28 -11.53 7.01
C GLN A 192 10.59 -12.23 6.58
N VAL A 193 11.69 -11.48 6.48
CA VAL A 193 13.03 -12.03 6.18
C VAL A 193 13.49 -13.02 7.25
N LYS A 194 13.33 -12.67 8.52
CA LYS A 194 13.69 -13.52 9.67
C LYS A 194 12.93 -14.85 9.66
N MET A 195 11.67 -14.87 9.23
CA MET A 195 10.89 -16.11 9.11
C MET A 195 11.45 -17.09 8.06
N ASN A 196 12.23 -16.61 7.11
CA ASN A 196 12.96 -17.44 6.15
C ASN A 196 14.34 -17.89 6.66
N ASN A 197 14.63 -17.75 7.97
CA ASN A 197 15.94 -18.03 8.58
C ASN A 197 17.09 -17.23 7.93
N ILE A 198 16.82 -16.03 7.44
CA ILE A 198 17.81 -15.13 6.88
C ILE A 198 18.00 -13.97 7.85
N SER A 199 19.26 -13.76 8.28
CA SER A 199 19.60 -12.59 9.10
C SER A 199 19.64 -11.32 8.24
N LEU A 200 19.38 -10.17 8.84
CA LEU A 200 19.52 -8.87 8.14
C LEU A 200 20.96 -8.68 7.62
N LYS A 201 21.96 -9.11 8.37
CA LYS A 201 23.36 -9.08 7.90
C LYS A 201 23.52 -9.84 6.59
N LYS A 202 23.00 -11.07 6.51
CA LYS A 202 23.07 -11.90 5.29
C LYS A 202 22.30 -11.26 4.13
N LEU A 203 21.12 -10.66 4.42
CA LEU A 203 20.32 -9.94 3.43
C LEU A 203 21.09 -8.76 2.84
N PHE A 204 21.68 -7.90 3.68
CA PHE A 204 22.43 -6.74 3.22
C PHE A 204 23.74 -7.14 2.52
N SER A 205 24.44 -8.19 2.99
CA SER A 205 25.62 -8.72 2.26
C SER A 205 25.23 -9.14 0.84
N PHE A 206 24.13 -9.89 0.69
CA PHE A 206 23.63 -10.30 -0.62
C PHE A 206 23.31 -9.09 -1.52
N MET A 207 22.64 -8.07 -0.99
CA MET A 207 22.29 -6.86 -1.76
C MET A 207 23.52 -6.11 -2.26
N ILE A 208 24.58 -6.02 -1.42
CA ILE A 208 25.84 -5.38 -1.82
C ILE A 208 26.52 -6.18 -2.91
N GLU A 209 26.59 -7.51 -2.75
CA GLU A 209 27.19 -8.42 -3.74
C GLU A 209 26.45 -8.42 -5.07
N ASP A 210 25.13 -8.32 -5.06
CA ASP A 210 24.26 -8.26 -6.26
C ASP A 210 24.36 -6.92 -7.01
N THR A 211 24.92 -5.89 -6.39
CA THR A 211 25.06 -4.55 -6.96
C THR A 211 26.45 -4.27 -7.53
N LEU A 212 27.45 -5.10 -7.15
CA LEU A 212 28.84 -5.01 -7.61
C LEU A 212 29.07 -5.83 -8.88
#